data_5f396a1029c50448bcb9ab9de0023ef6
#
_entry.id   5f396a1029c50448bcb9ab9de0023ef6
#
_cell.length_a   1.000
_cell.length_b   1.000
_cell.length_c   1.000
_cell.angle_alpha   90.00
_cell.angle_beta   90.00
_cell.angle_gamma   90.00
#
_symmetry.space_group_name_H-M   'P 1'
#
loop_
_entity.id
_entity.type
_entity.pdbx_description
1 polymer ?
#
loop_
_entity_poly.entity_id
_entity_poly.type
_entity_poly.pdbx_seq_one_letter_code
_entity_poly.pdbx_strand_id
1 'polypeptide(L)'
;MESEYDALKLSNQLCFPLYACAKEIVRRYKPYLDEIDLTYTQYIAMMVLWEHKHINVKDMGNYLYLDSGTLTPVLKKLEQKGYLTRERDHADERVLNVTITEAGEQLKEQAVDIPRKMGGCIG
;
A
#
# COMPACT_ATOMS: atom_id res chain seq x y z
N MET A 1 10.69 -9.01 43.17
CA MET A 1 10.18 -7.65 43.02
C MET A 1 10.42 -7.15 41.60
N GLU A 2 9.38 -6.64 40.95
CA GLU A 2 9.53 -6.17 39.59
C GLU A 2 10.31 -4.87 39.53
N SER A 3 11.21 -4.73 38.57
CA SER A 3 11.90 -3.50 38.29
C SER A 3 10.97 -2.55 37.54
N GLU A 4 11.15 -1.25 37.75
CA GLU A 4 10.43 -0.25 36.98
C GLU A 4 10.72 -0.36 35.47
N TYR A 5 11.86 -0.99 35.10
CA TYR A 5 12.24 -1.20 33.73
C TYR A 5 11.58 -2.43 33.08
N ASP A 6 10.84 -3.21 33.84
CA ASP A 6 10.14 -4.36 33.28
C ASP A 6 9.12 -3.96 32.21
N ALA A 7 8.58 -2.75 32.33
CA ALA A 7 7.67 -2.19 31.32
C ALA A 7 8.33 -2.05 29.95
N LEU A 8 9.67 -1.97 29.89
CA LEU A 8 10.42 -1.83 28.64
C LEU A 8 10.84 -3.17 28.03
N LYS A 9 10.57 -4.28 28.70
CA LYS A 9 10.89 -5.58 28.12
C LYS A 9 10.02 -5.82 26.89
N LEU A 10 10.63 -6.31 25.83
CA LEU A 10 9.93 -6.58 24.59
C LEU A 10 8.73 -7.51 24.79
N SER A 11 8.91 -8.53 25.64
CA SER A 11 7.84 -9.50 25.94
C SER A 11 6.63 -8.89 26.63
N ASN A 12 6.77 -7.69 27.20
CA ASN A 12 5.67 -6.99 27.86
C ASN A 12 4.96 -5.97 26.95
N GLN A 13 5.33 -5.92 25.67
CA GLN A 13 4.74 -4.96 24.72
C GLN A 13 3.60 -5.62 23.95
N LEU A 14 2.41 -5.04 24.03
CA LEU A 14 1.27 -5.51 23.24
C LEU A 14 1.44 -5.19 21.76
N CYS A 15 2.02 -4.03 21.46
CA CYS A 15 2.14 -3.56 20.07
C CYS A 15 3.15 -4.34 19.26
N PHE A 16 4.17 -4.90 19.89
CA PHE A 16 5.22 -5.61 19.14
C PHE A 16 4.72 -6.86 18.43
N PRO A 17 3.94 -7.77 19.07
CA PRO A 17 3.39 -8.92 18.36
C PRO A 17 2.53 -8.53 17.16
N LEU A 18 1.77 -7.43 17.28
CA LEU A 18 0.97 -6.93 16.17
C LEU A 18 1.85 -6.46 15.02
N TYR A 19 2.93 -5.75 15.35
CA TYR A 19 3.90 -5.31 14.36
C TYR A 19 4.58 -6.50 13.68
N ALA A 20 4.98 -7.50 14.46
CA ALA A 20 5.63 -8.69 13.92
C ALA A 20 4.69 -9.46 12.99
N CYS A 21 3.42 -9.59 13.38
CA CYS A 21 2.42 -10.25 12.54
C CYS A 21 2.20 -9.50 11.23
N ALA A 22 2.09 -8.17 11.30
CA ALA A 22 1.90 -7.35 10.12
C ALA A 22 3.07 -7.49 9.14
N LYS A 23 4.30 -7.47 9.66
CA LYS A 23 5.49 -7.67 8.83
C LYS A 23 5.50 -9.04 8.17
N GLU A 24 5.12 -10.07 8.90
CA GLU A 24 5.10 -11.44 8.38
C GLU A 24 4.07 -11.58 7.25
N ILE A 25 2.89 -10.95 7.41
CA ILE A 25 1.87 -10.96 6.37
C ILE A 25 2.40 -10.31 5.11
N VAL A 26 2.99 -9.12 5.23
CA VAL A 26 3.56 -8.40 4.08
C VAL A 26 4.64 -9.24 3.41
N ARG A 27 5.49 -9.89 4.20
CA ARG A 27 6.56 -10.73 3.69
C ARG A 27 6.03 -11.89 2.86
N ARG A 28 4.88 -12.46 3.24
CA ARG A 28 4.26 -13.57 2.50
C ARG A 28 3.70 -13.15 1.16
N TYR A 29 3.37 -11.87 0.98
CA TYR A 29 2.98 -11.35 -0.32
C TYR A 29 4.15 -11.25 -1.30
N LYS A 30 5.37 -11.14 -0.78
CA LYS A 30 6.53 -10.81 -1.60
C LYS A 30 6.72 -11.72 -2.81
N PRO A 31 6.68 -13.07 -2.71
CA PRO A 31 6.87 -13.92 -3.89
C PRO A 31 5.86 -13.63 -5.01
N TYR A 32 4.62 -13.34 -4.64
CA TYR A 32 3.58 -13.05 -5.62
C TYR A 32 3.73 -11.66 -6.22
N LEU A 33 4.09 -10.69 -5.37
CA LEU A 33 4.27 -9.30 -5.82
C LEU A 33 5.53 -9.14 -6.67
N ASP A 34 6.56 -9.93 -6.41
CA ASP A 34 7.77 -9.92 -7.23
C ASP A 34 7.47 -10.31 -8.68
N GLU A 35 6.49 -11.18 -8.91
CA GLU A 35 6.08 -11.60 -10.24
C GLU A 35 5.51 -10.44 -11.07
N ILE A 36 4.95 -9.43 -10.41
CA ILE A 36 4.40 -8.25 -11.07
C ILE A 36 5.20 -7.00 -10.76
N ASP A 37 6.36 -7.17 -10.13
CA ASP A 37 7.32 -6.10 -9.81
C ASP A 37 6.68 -4.95 -9.03
N LEU A 38 5.97 -5.28 -7.95
CA LEU A 38 5.38 -4.30 -7.04
C LEU A 38 5.82 -4.57 -5.61
N THR A 39 6.03 -3.49 -4.84
CA THR A 39 6.11 -3.59 -3.39
C THR A 39 4.69 -3.68 -2.83
N TYR A 40 4.56 -4.04 -1.55
CA TYR A 40 3.24 -4.12 -0.94
C TYR A 40 2.53 -2.76 -0.94
N THR A 41 3.24 -1.67 -0.63
CA THR A 41 2.64 -0.34 -0.65
C THR A 41 2.21 0.10 -2.05
N GLN A 42 2.97 -0.29 -3.08
CA GLN A 42 2.57 -0.04 -4.46
C GLN A 42 1.32 -0.85 -4.82
N TYR A 43 1.26 -2.09 -4.37
CA TYR A 43 0.12 -2.96 -4.61
C TYR A 43 -1.18 -2.40 -4.02
N ILE A 44 -1.15 -1.97 -2.74
CA ILE A 44 -2.36 -1.42 -2.12
C ILE A 44 -2.77 -0.08 -2.73
N ALA A 45 -1.81 0.72 -3.20
CA ALA A 45 -2.14 1.95 -3.94
C ALA A 45 -2.84 1.61 -5.25
N MET A 46 -2.36 0.58 -5.97
CA MET A 46 -3.02 0.12 -7.18
C MET A 46 -4.40 -0.46 -6.89
N MET A 47 -4.60 -1.12 -5.75
CA MET A 47 -5.92 -1.63 -5.36
C MET A 47 -6.94 -0.50 -5.27
N VAL A 48 -6.55 0.64 -4.70
CA VAL A 48 -7.42 1.82 -4.65
C VAL A 48 -7.73 2.32 -6.06
N LEU A 49 -6.73 2.37 -6.92
CA LEU A 49 -6.91 2.83 -8.30
C LEU A 49 -7.72 1.86 -9.16
N TRP A 50 -7.59 0.57 -8.94
CA TRP A 50 -8.42 -0.40 -9.67
C TRP A 50 -9.90 -0.23 -9.32
N GLU A 51 -10.19 0.18 -8.10
CA GLU A 51 -11.57 0.41 -7.64
C GLU A 51 -12.10 1.77 -8.07
N HIS A 52 -11.32 2.82 -7.85
CA HIS A 52 -11.78 4.21 -8.03
C HIS A 52 -11.42 4.83 -9.37
N LYS A 53 -10.42 4.32 -10.06
CA LYS A 53 -9.89 4.81 -11.34
C LYS A 53 -9.26 6.19 -11.27
N HIS A 54 -9.80 7.10 -10.49
CA HIS A 54 -9.37 8.48 -10.32
C HIS A 54 -9.62 8.89 -8.88
N ILE A 55 -8.62 9.44 -8.22
CA ILE A 55 -8.74 9.84 -6.81
C ILE A 55 -7.65 10.87 -6.51
N ASN A 56 -7.93 11.78 -5.56
CA ASN A 56 -6.86 12.67 -5.12
C ASN A 56 -5.99 11.98 -4.07
N VAL A 57 -4.77 12.49 -3.90
CA VAL A 57 -3.77 11.87 -3.02
C VAL A 57 -4.24 11.83 -1.56
N LYS A 58 -4.93 12.89 -1.11
CA LYS A 58 -5.44 12.96 0.27
C LYS A 58 -6.42 11.82 0.56
N ASP A 59 -7.38 11.62 -0.35
CA ASP A 59 -8.37 10.56 -0.18
C ASP A 59 -7.74 9.18 -0.26
N MET A 60 -6.78 8.99 -1.17
CA MET A 60 -6.03 7.74 -1.24
C MET A 60 -5.31 7.45 0.08
N GLY A 61 -4.66 8.46 0.65
CA GLY A 61 -4.00 8.34 1.94
C GLY A 61 -4.94 7.96 3.06
N ASN A 62 -6.16 8.50 3.04
CA ASN A 62 -7.18 8.16 4.03
C ASN A 62 -7.59 6.69 3.93
N TYR A 63 -7.78 6.17 2.72
CA TYR A 63 -8.09 4.75 2.52
C TYR A 63 -6.97 3.84 3.01
N LEU A 64 -5.72 4.24 2.78
CA LEU A 64 -4.56 3.40 3.06
C LEU A 64 -3.95 3.65 4.44
N TYR A 65 -4.44 4.65 5.18
CA TYR A 65 -3.85 5.07 6.45
C TYR A 65 -2.39 5.48 6.29
N LEU A 66 -2.09 6.15 5.17
CA LEU A 66 -0.76 6.66 4.86
C LEU A 66 -0.81 8.18 4.68
N ASP A 67 0.21 8.87 5.18
CA ASP A 67 0.32 10.31 4.94
C ASP A 67 0.87 10.58 3.54
N SER A 68 0.75 11.83 3.08
CA SER A 68 1.19 12.22 1.75
C SER A 68 2.69 12.07 1.57
N GLY A 69 3.47 12.28 2.63
CA GLY A 69 4.92 12.12 2.58
C GLY A 69 5.34 10.68 2.30
N THR A 70 4.62 9.73 2.88
CA THR A 70 4.86 8.30 2.64
C THR A 70 4.34 7.89 1.27
N LEU A 71 3.19 8.41 0.88
CA LEU A 71 2.51 8.00 -0.35
C LEU A 71 3.18 8.58 -1.61
N THR A 72 3.75 9.80 -1.53
CA THR A 72 4.34 10.45 -2.69
C THR A 72 5.43 9.62 -3.38
N PRO A 73 6.41 9.04 -2.67
CA PRO A 73 7.41 8.19 -3.34
C PRO A 73 6.81 6.96 -4.00
N VAL A 74 5.78 6.39 -3.39
CA VAL A 74 5.06 5.23 -3.95
C VAL A 74 4.43 5.59 -5.28
N LEU A 75 3.74 6.74 -5.32
CA LEU A 75 3.07 7.19 -6.54
C LEU A 75 4.05 7.57 -7.63
N LYS A 76 5.18 8.18 -7.27
CA LYS A 76 6.23 8.50 -8.24
C LYS A 76 6.76 7.26 -8.93
N LYS A 77 6.99 6.19 -8.17
CA LYS A 77 7.47 4.92 -8.72
C LYS A 77 6.44 4.30 -9.66
N LEU A 78 5.18 4.32 -9.27
CA LEU A 78 4.10 3.78 -10.11
C LEU A 78 3.93 4.59 -11.39
N GLU A 79 4.09 5.91 -11.30
CA GLU A 79 4.07 6.77 -12.47
C GLU A 79 5.22 6.46 -13.42
N GLN A 80 6.43 6.26 -12.88
CA GLN A 80 7.60 5.88 -13.67
C GLN A 80 7.39 4.55 -14.38
N LYS A 81 6.66 3.63 -13.76
CA LYS A 81 6.32 2.35 -14.37
C LYS A 81 5.19 2.45 -15.39
N GLY A 82 4.56 3.62 -15.48
CA GLY A 82 3.51 3.85 -16.45
C GLY A 82 2.11 3.43 -16.02
N TYR A 83 1.90 3.13 -14.74
CA TYR A 83 0.62 2.61 -14.25
C TYR A 83 -0.36 3.69 -13.85
N LEU A 84 0.11 4.91 -13.62
CA LEU A 84 -0.75 6.04 -13.26
C LEU A 84 -0.16 7.34 -13.77
N THR A 85 -0.98 8.39 -13.74
CA THR A 85 -0.55 9.77 -13.98
C THR A 85 -0.96 10.62 -12.79
N ARG A 86 -0.20 11.69 -12.55
CA ARG A 86 -0.50 12.65 -11.50
C ARG A 86 -0.65 14.03 -12.10
N GLU A 87 -1.64 14.77 -11.64
CA GLU A 87 -1.96 16.06 -12.19
C GLU A 87 -2.55 16.96 -11.12
N ARG A 88 -2.12 18.23 -11.08
CA ARG A 88 -2.75 19.20 -10.18
C ARG A 88 -4.17 19.47 -10.66
N ASP A 89 -5.08 19.62 -9.69
CA ASP A 89 -6.47 19.90 -10.00
C ASP A 89 -6.59 21.30 -10.65
N HIS A 90 -7.41 21.40 -11.67
CA HIS A 90 -7.60 22.68 -12.38
C HIS A 90 -8.27 23.75 -11.51
N ALA A 91 -9.15 23.33 -10.64
CA ALA A 91 -9.88 24.26 -9.77
C ALA A 91 -9.09 24.61 -8.51
N ASP A 92 -8.25 23.71 -8.01
CA ASP A 92 -7.47 23.93 -6.79
C ASP A 92 -6.11 23.28 -6.91
N GLU A 93 -5.08 24.10 -7.14
CA GLU A 93 -3.70 23.63 -7.34
C GLU A 93 -3.10 22.91 -6.13
N ARG A 94 -3.73 23.02 -4.95
CA ARG A 94 -3.29 22.30 -3.75
C ARG A 94 -3.66 20.83 -3.81
N VAL A 95 -4.59 20.46 -4.69
CA VAL A 95 -5.08 19.10 -4.84
C VAL A 95 -4.30 18.41 -5.94
N LEU A 96 -3.74 17.25 -5.63
CA LEU A 96 -3.05 16.41 -6.61
C LEU A 96 -3.93 15.19 -6.90
N ASN A 97 -4.31 15.06 -8.17
CA ASN A 97 -5.15 13.98 -8.65
C ASN A 97 -4.30 12.86 -9.24
N VAL A 98 -4.74 11.63 -9.04
CA VAL A 98 -4.09 10.42 -9.55
C VAL A 98 -5.10 9.68 -10.40
N THR A 99 -4.70 9.32 -11.61
CA THR A 99 -5.56 8.60 -12.55
C THR A 99 -4.83 7.35 -13.04
N ILE A 100 -5.52 6.22 -13.05
CA ILE A 100 -4.95 4.98 -13.55
C ILE A 100 -4.82 5.06 -15.07
N THR A 101 -3.75 4.45 -15.61
CA THR A 101 -3.53 4.35 -17.05
C THR A 101 -4.07 3.03 -17.57
N GLU A 102 -4.07 2.88 -18.90
CA GLU A 102 -4.42 1.60 -19.51
C GLU A 102 -3.47 0.49 -19.05
N ALA A 103 -2.17 0.78 -18.98
CA ALA A 103 -1.20 -0.19 -18.47
C ALA A 103 -1.50 -0.59 -17.02
N GLY A 104 -1.92 0.37 -16.19
CA GLY A 104 -2.33 0.10 -14.81
C GLY A 104 -3.57 -0.80 -14.77
N GLU A 105 -4.53 -0.58 -15.66
CA GLU A 105 -5.72 -1.43 -15.76
C GLU A 105 -5.37 -2.85 -16.19
N GLN A 106 -4.45 -2.99 -17.15
CA GLN A 106 -4.02 -4.31 -17.63
C GLN A 106 -3.27 -5.10 -16.55
N LEU A 107 -2.54 -4.40 -15.68
CA LEU A 107 -1.84 -5.04 -14.56
C LEU A 107 -2.81 -5.78 -13.64
N LYS A 108 -4.05 -5.33 -13.55
CA LYS A 108 -5.09 -5.94 -12.73
C LYS A 108 -5.27 -7.43 -13.06
N GLU A 109 -5.15 -7.80 -14.33
CA GLU A 109 -5.30 -9.18 -14.76
C GLU A 109 -4.23 -10.09 -14.13
N GLN A 110 -3.03 -9.55 -13.93
CA GLN A 110 -1.94 -10.30 -13.31
C GLN A 110 -2.06 -10.33 -11.79
N ALA A 111 -2.71 -9.32 -11.21
CA ALA A 111 -2.84 -9.17 -9.76
C ALA A 111 -4.04 -9.90 -9.17
N VAL A 112 -5.04 -10.22 -10.00
CA VAL A 112 -6.35 -10.69 -9.53
C VAL A 112 -6.27 -11.97 -8.69
N ASP A 113 -5.30 -12.82 -8.96
CA ASP A 113 -5.15 -14.10 -8.25
C ASP A 113 -4.36 -13.99 -6.95
N ILE A 114 -3.72 -12.84 -6.68
CA ILE A 114 -2.90 -12.70 -5.49
C ILE A 114 -3.71 -12.89 -4.19
N PRO A 115 -4.88 -12.25 -4.03
CA PRO A 115 -5.67 -12.48 -2.82
C PRO A 115 -6.04 -13.94 -2.60
N ARG A 116 -6.35 -14.66 -3.67
CA ARG A 116 -6.68 -16.09 -3.61
C ARG A 116 -5.48 -16.90 -3.12
N LYS A 117 -4.28 -16.61 -3.65
CA LYS A 117 -3.05 -17.30 -3.24
C LYS A 117 -2.71 -17.03 -1.79
N MET A 118 -3.10 -15.87 -1.28
CA MET A 118 -2.89 -15.49 0.12
C MET A 118 -4.02 -15.93 1.05
N GLY A 119 -5.12 -16.42 0.51
CA GLY A 119 -6.33 -16.73 1.27
C GLY A 119 -6.12 -17.69 2.44
N GLY A 120 -5.21 -18.63 2.29
CA GLY A 120 -4.89 -19.55 3.37
C GLY A 120 -4.17 -18.93 4.57
N CYS A 121 -3.67 -17.71 4.41
CA CYS A 121 -2.96 -16.99 5.46
C CYS A 121 -3.86 -16.02 6.20
N ILE A 122 -4.81 -15.43 5.51
CA ILE A 122 -5.65 -14.36 6.08
C ILE A 122 -7.14 -14.70 6.04
N GLY A 123 -7.40 -15.91 5.69
CA GLY A 123 -8.72 -16.45 5.77
C GLY A 123 -9.75 -15.93 4.85
#